data_6d6f12eca188ec73b2ac1a197e1e185e
#
_entry.id   6d6f12eca188ec73b2ac1a197e1e185e
#
_cell.length_a   1.000
_cell.length_b   1.000
_cell.length_c   1.000
_cell.angle_alpha   90.00
_cell.angle_beta   90.00
_cell.angle_gamma   90.00
#
_symmetry.space_group_name_H-M   'P 1'
#
loop_
_entity.id
_entity.type
_entity.pdbx_description
1 polymer ?
#
loop_
_entity_poly.entity_id
_entity_poly.type
_entity_poly.pdbx_seq_one_letter_code
_entity_poly.pdbx_strand_id
1 'polypeptide(L)'
;RVIPIGTYMIATEPLPKALMDNLFPNDRVVSDTCKVIYYYRPSPDRSRVLFGGRVSADETNPAISGPILKRDMCRIFPELTNYNYTHSWTGTVAFTFDTLPHLGCHNGIFYAMGYCGSGIGLSSYLGARVGQQLVGDPEGATAFDSLQFPTRPLYYGKPWFLPSIVRWYRWRDKTQIKQALAQAKAQSNG
;
A
#
# COMPACT_ATOMS: atom_id res chain seq x y z
N ARG A 1 -9.04 -17.38 2.54
CA ARG A 1 -8.36 -16.88 3.74
C ARG A 1 -7.63 -15.55 3.49
N VAL A 2 -7.37 -15.21 2.23
CA VAL A 2 -6.71 -13.99 1.80
C VAL A 2 -7.74 -12.99 1.31
N ILE A 3 -7.59 -11.72 1.70
CA ILE A 3 -8.43 -10.61 1.29
C ILE A 3 -7.69 -9.86 0.17
N PRO A 4 -8.14 -9.92 -1.08
CA PRO A 4 -7.54 -9.14 -2.16
C PRO A 4 -7.91 -7.66 -1.99
N ILE A 5 -6.91 -6.79 -2.00
CA ILE A 5 -7.08 -5.34 -1.89
C ILE A 5 -6.41 -4.68 -3.10
N GLY A 6 -7.20 -4.00 -3.92
CA GLY A 6 -6.70 -3.22 -5.04
C GLY A 6 -5.88 -2.02 -4.56
N THR A 7 -4.75 -1.80 -5.18
CA THR A 7 -3.89 -0.64 -5.01
C THR A 7 -3.54 -0.05 -6.36
N TYR A 8 -3.33 1.24 -6.42
CA TYR A 8 -3.23 2.00 -7.67
C TYR A 8 -2.05 2.93 -7.61
N MET A 9 -1.41 3.16 -8.75
CA MET A 9 -0.29 4.09 -8.86
C MET A 9 -0.39 4.92 -10.14
N ILE A 10 0.16 6.12 -10.08
CA ILE A 10 0.44 6.98 -11.23
C ILE A 10 1.90 7.38 -11.22
N ALA A 11 2.43 7.68 -12.43
CA ALA A 11 3.71 8.37 -12.59
C ALA A 11 3.47 9.66 -13.38
N THR A 12 4.05 10.77 -12.91
CA THR A 12 3.99 12.05 -13.63
C THR A 12 4.73 11.98 -14.97
N GLU A 13 4.52 12.94 -15.84
CA GLU A 13 5.47 13.26 -16.88
C GLU A 13 6.83 13.66 -16.29
N PRO A 14 7.92 13.72 -17.08
CA PRO A 14 9.20 14.19 -16.58
C PRO A 14 9.10 15.60 -16.02
N LEU A 15 9.68 15.82 -14.85
CA LEU A 15 9.65 17.07 -14.11
C LEU A 15 11.03 17.76 -14.13
N PRO A 16 11.10 19.08 -14.04
CA PRO A 16 12.36 19.81 -13.92
C PRO A 16 13.15 19.34 -12.68
N LYS A 17 14.48 19.21 -12.83
CA LYS A 17 15.36 18.78 -11.74
C LYS A 17 15.21 19.62 -10.48
N ALA A 18 15.14 20.93 -10.62
CA ALA A 18 14.98 21.84 -9.49
C ALA A 18 13.69 21.58 -8.70
N LEU A 19 12.59 21.25 -9.39
CA LEU A 19 11.34 20.88 -8.74
C LEU A 19 11.46 19.54 -7.99
N MET A 20 12.10 18.55 -8.61
CA MET A 20 12.35 17.25 -7.97
C MET A 20 13.23 17.37 -6.73
N ASP A 21 14.27 18.19 -6.79
CA ASP A 21 15.16 18.46 -5.65
C ASP A 21 14.41 19.13 -4.49
N ASN A 22 13.45 20.00 -4.79
CA ASN A 22 12.60 20.64 -3.79
C ASN A 22 11.59 19.65 -3.17
N LEU A 23 10.94 18.83 -3.99
CA LEU A 23 9.91 17.88 -3.51
C LEU A 23 10.53 16.69 -2.75
N PHE A 24 11.71 16.23 -3.19
CA PHE A 24 12.38 15.04 -2.63
C PHE A 24 13.87 15.29 -2.38
N PRO A 25 14.23 16.13 -1.41
CA PRO A 25 15.63 16.49 -1.16
C PRO A 25 16.50 15.29 -0.72
N ASN A 26 15.89 14.24 -0.15
CA ASN A 26 16.59 13.07 0.38
C ASN A 26 16.22 11.75 -0.33
N ASP A 27 15.51 11.78 -1.44
CA ASP A 27 15.10 10.61 -2.25
C ASP A 27 14.36 9.51 -1.46
N ARG A 28 13.69 9.87 -0.38
CA ARG A 28 13.01 8.91 0.47
C ARG A 28 11.69 8.46 -0.13
N VAL A 29 11.36 7.20 0.15
CA VAL A 29 9.98 6.72 0.03
C VAL A 29 9.21 7.25 1.24
N VAL A 30 8.07 7.86 0.99
CA VAL A 30 7.20 8.43 2.02
C VAL A 30 5.87 7.72 2.00
N SER A 31 5.36 7.37 3.17
CA SER A 31 3.98 6.93 3.38
C SER A 31 3.34 7.85 4.41
N ASP A 32 2.08 8.20 4.21
CA ASP A 32 1.32 8.91 5.23
C ASP A 32 0.88 7.99 6.38
N THR A 33 0.27 8.56 7.40
CA THR A 33 -0.21 7.84 8.59
C THR A 33 -1.70 7.51 8.53
N CYS A 34 -2.36 7.74 7.39
CA CYS A 34 -3.76 7.43 7.18
C CYS A 34 -4.01 5.92 7.14
N LYS A 35 -5.24 5.50 7.48
CA LYS A 35 -5.65 4.10 7.30
C LYS A 35 -5.82 3.73 5.84
N VAL A 36 -6.22 4.70 5.01
CA VAL A 36 -6.21 4.58 3.54
C VAL A 36 -4.97 5.31 3.04
N ILE A 37 -3.85 4.62 3.12
CA ILE A 37 -2.50 5.16 2.93
C ILE A 37 -2.29 5.69 1.51
N TYR A 38 -1.64 6.87 1.41
CA TYR A 38 -0.91 7.31 0.24
C TYR A 38 0.59 7.08 0.44
N TYR A 39 1.26 6.69 -0.62
CA TYR A 39 2.71 6.49 -0.64
C TYR A 39 3.29 7.05 -1.93
N TYR A 40 4.45 7.67 -1.82
CA TYR A 40 5.06 8.35 -2.95
C TYR A 40 6.58 8.41 -2.82
N ARG A 41 7.24 8.51 -3.97
CA ARG A 41 8.69 8.62 -4.09
C ARG A 41 9.09 9.19 -5.45
N PRO A 42 10.33 9.66 -5.62
CA PRO A 42 10.88 9.89 -6.95
C PRO A 42 11.06 8.56 -7.71
N SER A 43 11.05 8.61 -9.04
CA SER A 43 11.51 7.51 -9.90
C SER A 43 13.01 7.30 -9.70
N PRO A 44 13.58 6.10 -10.05
CA PRO A 44 15.00 5.84 -9.87
C PRO A 44 15.93 6.83 -10.59
N ASP A 45 15.49 7.34 -11.73
CA ASP A 45 16.19 8.37 -12.53
C ASP A 45 15.89 9.80 -12.06
N ARG A 46 15.09 9.97 -10.99
CA ARG A 46 14.66 11.27 -10.45
C ARG A 46 13.93 12.17 -11.45
N SER A 47 13.38 11.62 -12.51
CA SER A 47 12.66 12.43 -13.49
C SER A 47 11.17 12.58 -13.21
N ARG A 48 10.58 11.73 -12.37
CA ARG A 48 9.12 11.65 -12.15
C ARG A 48 8.77 11.44 -10.69
N VAL A 49 7.57 11.84 -10.32
CA VAL A 49 6.93 11.43 -9.04
C VAL A 49 6.09 10.18 -9.29
N LEU A 50 6.36 9.13 -8.51
CA LEU A 50 5.50 7.96 -8.40
C LEU A 50 4.59 8.16 -7.18
N PHE A 51 3.27 8.13 -7.40
CA PHE A 51 2.28 8.36 -6.36
C PHE A 51 1.25 7.25 -6.35
N GLY A 52 1.06 6.61 -5.20
CA GLY A 52 0.17 5.48 -5.07
C GLY A 52 -0.76 5.56 -3.86
N GLY A 53 -1.81 4.77 -3.91
CA GLY A 53 -2.78 4.64 -2.83
C GLY A 53 -4.03 3.88 -3.24
N ARG A 54 -4.98 3.75 -2.31
CA ARG A 54 -6.29 3.19 -2.60
C ARG A 54 -7.31 4.30 -2.86
N VAL A 55 -7.80 4.37 -4.08
CA VAL A 55 -8.68 5.46 -4.53
C VAL A 55 -10.17 5.21 -4.27
N SER A 56 -10.58 3.95 -4.15
CA SER A 56 -12.00 3.57 -4.03
C SER A 56 -12.23 2.44 -3.02
N ALA A 57 -13.46 2.29 -2.57
CA ALA A 57 -13.89 1.16 -1.75
C ALA A 57 -14.00 -0.11 -2.61
N ASP A 58 -14.44 0.05 -3.84
CA ASP A 58 -14.53 -1.01 -4.85
C ASP A 58 -13.27 -1.01 -5.72
N GLU A 59 -13.00 -2.10 -6.40
CA GLU A 59 -11.90 -2.16 -7.37
C GLU A 59 -12.27 -1.37 -8.62
N THR A 60 -11.32 -0.56 -9.09
CA THR A 60 -11.48 0.25 -10.29
C THR A 60 -10.30 0.02 -11.24
N ASN A 61 -10.54 0.25 -12.53
CA ASN A 61 -9.45 0.20 -13.50
C ASN A 61 -8.54 1.46 -13.41
N PRO A 62 -7.32 1.42 -13.96
CA PRO A 62 -6.38 2.54 -13.93
C PRO A 62 -6.92 3.82 -14.57
N ALA A 63 -7.81 3.73 -15.57
CA ALA A 63 -8.40 4.89 -16.22
C ALA A 63 -9.32 5.68 -15.28
N ILE A 64 -9.96 5.01 -14.31
CA ILE A 64 -10.79 5.65 -13.29
C ILE A 64 -9.93 6.12 -12.12
N SER A 65 -8.97 5.32 -11.69
CA SER A 65 -8.13 5.62 -10.52
C SER A 65 -7.10 6.73 -10.78
N GLY A 66 -6.58 6.82 -12.00
CA GLY A 66 -5.56 7.81 -12.37
C GLY A 66 -5.96 9.25 -12.06
N PRO A 67 -7.12 9.75 -12.56
CA PRO A 67 -7.59 11.11 -12.25
C PRO A 67 -7.81 11.36 -10.75
N ILE A 68 -8.25 10.34 -10.02
CA ILE A 68 -8.46 10.45 -8.56
C ILE A 68 -7.11 10.60 -7.84
N LEU A 69 -6.12 9.76 -8.18
CA LEU A 69 -4.78 9.85 -7.62
C LEU A 69 -4.10 11.17 -7.98
N LYS A 70 -4.27 11.65 -9.22
CA LYS A 70 -3.75 12.95 -9.65
C LYS A 70 -4.30 14.08 -8.78
N ARG A 71 -5.61 14.12 -8.57
CA ARG A 71 -6.26 15.11 -7.70
C ARG A 71 -5.71 15.03 -6.27
N ASP A 72 -5.55 13.82 -5.74
CA ASP A 72 -5.10 13.61 -4.36
C ASP A 72 -3.60 13.91 -4.21
N MET A 73 -2.79 13.64 -5.24
CA MET A 73 -1.38 14.06 -5.34
C MET A 73 -1.24 15.57 -5.31
N CYS A 74 -2.07 16.32 -6.05
CA CYS A 74 -2.03 17.78 -6.08
C CYS A 74 -2.47 18.43 -4.77
N ARG A 75 -3.15 17.72 -3.87
CA ARG A 75 -3.43 18.19 -2.51
C ARG A 75 -2.21 18.14 -1.61
N ILE A 76 -1.32 17.18 -1.83
CA ILE A 76 -0.07 17.00 -1.08
C ILE A 76 1.03 17.87 -1.71
N PHE A 77 1.07 17.92 -3.03
CA PHE A 77 2.04 18.65 -3.84
C PHE A 77 1.32 19.64 -4.78
N PRO A 78 0.92 20.81 -4.29
CA PRO A 78 0.24 21.83 -5.13
C PRO A 78 1.06 22.24 -6.36
N GLU A 79 2.38 22.16 -6.28
CA GLU A 79 3.34 22.47 -7.35
C GLU A 79 3.14 21.57 -8.58
N LEU A 80 2.57 20.39 -8.38
CA LEU A 80 2.31 19.43 -9.45
C LEU A 80 0.99 19.66 -10.20
N THR A 81 0.23 20.68 -9.87
CA THR A 81 -1.09 20.92 -10.46
C THR A 81 -1.05 21.03 -11.99
N ASN A 82 -0.05 21.72 -12.52
CA ASN A 82 0.11 21.98 -13.96
C ASN A 82 0.83 20.84 -14.72
N TYR A 83 1.28 19.81 -14.04
CA TYR A 83 1.94 18.65 -14.66
C TYR A 83 0.96 17.50 -14.82
N ASN A 84 1.09 16.69 -15.87
CA ASN A 84 0.24 15.55 -16.12
C ASN A 84 0.85 14.25 -15.56
N TYR A 85 0.02 13.22 -15.35
CA TYR A 85 0.52 11.85 -15.22
C TYR A 85 0.49 11.18 -16.61
N THR A 86 1.50 10.37 -16.90
CA THR A 86 1.64 9.66 -18.18
C THR A 86 1.41 8.16 -18.04
N HIS A 87 1.50 7.63 -16.84
CA HIS A 87 1.29 6.22 -16.55
C HIS A 87 0.31 6.07 -15.39
N SER A 88 -0.57 5.09 -15.50
CA SER A 88 -1.46 4.67 -14.42
C SER A 88 -1.59 3.15 -14.46
N TRP A 89 -1.40 2.50 -13.30
CA TRP A 89 -1.51 1.05 -13.20
C TRP A 89 -2.11 0.63 -11.85
N THR A 90 -2.47 -0.64 -11.78
CA THR A 90 -3.03 -1.26 -10.58
C THR A 90 -2.31 -2.56 -10.24
N GLY A 91 -2.41 -2.96 -9.00
CA GLY A 91 -1.99 -4.26 -8.49
C GLY A 91 -2.90 -4.71 -7.37
N THR A 92 -2.80 -5.97 -7.00
CA THR A 92 -3.57 -6.54 -5.89
C THR A 92 -2.62 -6.93 -4.76
N VAL A 93 -2.92 -6.44 -3.57
CA VAL A 93 -2.21 -6.82 -2.33
C VAL A 93 -3.04 -7.86 -1.59
N ALA A 94 -2.39 -8.92 -1.15
CA ALA A 94 -3.01 -9.98 -0.37
C ALA A 94 -2.91 -9.65 1.14
N PHE A 95 -4.05 -9.35 1.75
CA PHE A 95 -4.17 -9.18 3.20
C PHE A 95 -4.69 -10.45 3.86
N THR A 96 -4.26 -10.68 5.08
CA THR A 96 -4.80 -11.72 5.98
C THR A 96 -5.65 -11.08 7.07
N PHE A 97 -6.47 -11.88 7.76
CA PHE A 97 -7.35 -11.34 8.81
C PHE A 97 -6.61 -10.93 10.09
N ASP A 98 -5.40 -11.42 10.28
CA ASP A 98 -4.50 -11.08 11.39
C ASP A 98 -3.36 -10.13 10.97
N THR A 99 -3.29 -9.76 9.69
CA THR A 99 -2.24 -8.91 9.11
C THR A 99 -0.83 -9.50 9.19
N LEU A 100 -0.71 -10.82 9.41
CA LEU A 100 0.55 -11.54 9.45
C LEU A 100 0.74 -12.37 8.16
N PRO A 101 1.98 -12.57 7.70
CA PRO A 101 2.25 -13.52 6.65
C PRO A 101 2.07 -14.96 7.14
N HIS A 102 1.66 -15.85 6.26
CA HIS A 102 1.50 -17.27 6.53
C HIS A 102 2.33 -18.10 5.55
N LEU A 103 3.01 -19.08 6.08
CA LEU A 103 3.72 -20.10 5.30
C LEU A 103 3.36 -21.49 5.83
N GLY A 104 3.59 -22.50 5.03
CA GLY A 104 3.32 -23.88 5.40
C GLY A 104 3.19 -24.79 4.19
N CYS A 105 2.71 -26.02 4.44
CA CYS A 105 2.45 -27.01 3.41
C CYS A 105 1.00 -27.48 3.50
N HIS A 106 0.30 -27.51 2.36
CA HIS A 106 -1.06 -28.03 2.24
C HIS A 106 -1.14 -28.97 1.04
N ASN A 107 -1.50 -30.23 1.30
CA ASN A 107 -1.56 -31.28 0.27
C ASN A 107 -0.24 -31.41 -0.55
N GLY A 108 0.92 -31.31 0.10
CA GLY A 108 2.22 -31.37 -0.56
C GLY A 108 2.64 -30.08 -1.26
N ILE A 109 1.82 -29.03 -1.25
CA ILE A 109 2.13 -27.73 -1.83
C ILE A 109 2.61 -26.79 -0.73
N PHE A 110 3.85 -26.36 -0.83
CA PHE A 110 4.42 -25.34 0.05
C PHE A 110 3.96 -23.95 -0.40
N TYR A 111 3.67 -23.08 0.56
CA TYR A 111 3.23 -21.72 0.29
C TYR A 111 3.81 -20.72 1.28
N ALA A 112 4.00 -19.48 0.82
CA ALA A 112 4.20 -18.30 1.65
C ALA A 112 3.38 -17.17 1.04
N MET A 113 2.48 -16.55 1.81
CA MET A 113 1.54 -15.53 1.30
C MET A 113 1.05 -14.59 2.39
N GLY A 114 0.30 -13.55 1.97
CA GLY A 114 -0.36 -12.64 2.91
C GLY A 114 0.59 -11.60 3.51
N TYR A 115 1.49 -11.06 2.72
CA TYR A 115 2.50 -10.09 3.18
C TYR A 115 1.92 -8.69 3.53
N CYS A 116 0.65 -8.46 3.32
CA CYS A 116 -0.09 -7.26 3.75
C CYS A 116 0.55 -5.92 3.34
N GLY A 117 1.21 -5.87 2.17
CA GLY A 117 1.91 -4.70 1.65
C GLY A 117 3.43 -4.73 1.81
N SER A 118 3.98 -5.58 2.68
CA SER A 118 5.44 -5.71 2.93
C SER A 118 6.11 -6.78 2.05
N GLY A 119 5.55 -7.03 0.84
CA GLY A 119 5.95 -8.17 0.01
C GLY A 119 7.41 -8.17 -0.44
N ILE A 120 8.01 -7.02 -0.73
CA ILE A 120 9.39 -6.97 -1.26
C ILE A 120 10.39 -7.61 -0.29
N GLY A 121 10.38 -7.24 0.98
CA GLY A 121 11.27 -7.82 1.99
C GLY A 121 10.83 -9.21 2.42
N LEU A 122 9.54 -9.38 2.77
CA LEU A 122 9.02 -10.64 3.31
C LEU A 122 9.03 -11.78 2.30
N SER A 123 8.78 -11.53 1.02
CA SER A 123 8.78 -12.60 0.01
C SER A 123 10.17 -13.20 -0.19
N SER A 124 11.22 -12.38 -0.16
CA SER A 124 12.60 -12.85 -0.25
C SER A 124 12.99 -13.69 0.97
N TYR A 125 12.69 -13.20 2.16
CA TYR A 125 12.98 -13.91 3.41
C TYR A 125 12.19 -15.22 3.51
N LEU A 126 10.88 -15.17 3.38
CA LEU A 126 10.03 -16.35 3.52
C LEU A 126 10.19 -17.33 2.37
N GLY A 127 10.53 -16.85 1.17
CA GLY A 127 10.88 -17.73 0.03
C GLY A 127 12.12 -18.55 0.31
N ALA A 128 13.16 -17.93 0.88
CA ALA A 128 14.36 -18.67 1.31
C ALA A 128 14.03 -19.70 2.41
N ARG A 129 13.23 -19.34 3.41
CA ARG A 129 12.82 -20.25 4.50
C ARG A 129 11.99 -21.42 3.98
N VAL A 130 11.05 -21.20 3.10
CA VAL A 130 10.28 -22.28 2.45
C VAL A 130 11.20 -23.18 1.62
N GLY A 131 12.18 -22.62 0.91
CA GLY A 131 13.18 -23.42 0.18
C GLY A 131 13.99 -24.32 1.11
N GLN A 132 14.43 -23.83 2.26
CA GLN A 132 15.11 -24.60 3.29
C GLN A 132 14.21 -25.71 3.88
N GLN A 133 12.94 -25.40 4.18
CA GLN A 133 11.98 -26.40 4.66
C GLN A 133 11.77 -27.55 3.64
N LEU A 134 11.75 -27.22 2.35
CA LEU A 134 11.60 -28.21 1.27
C LEU A 134 12.71 -29.24 1.25
N VAL A 135 13.94 -28.85 1.59
CA VAL A 135 15.11 -29.75 1.64
C VAL A 135 15.39 -30.32 3.04
N GLY A 136 14.51 -30.02 4.01
CA GLY A 136 14.67 -30.52 5.39
C GLY A 136 15.75 -29.80 6.21
N ASP A 137 16.17 -28.60 5.79
CA ASP A 137 17.13 -27.78 6.53
C ASP A 137 16.47 -27.19 7.78
N PRO A 138 16.99 -27.42 9.01
CA PRO A 138 16.42 -26.89 10.24
C PRO A 138 16.46 -25.37 10.32
N GLU A 139 17.33 -24.68 9.58
CA GLU A 139 17.32 -23.22 9.48
C GLU A 139 16.09 -22.66 8.76
N GLY A 140 15.32 -23.51 8.08
CA GLY A 140 14.04 -23.12 7.46
C GLY A 140 12.95 -22.74 8.47
N ALA A 141 13.11 -23.07 9.75
CA ALA A 141 12.13 -22.76 10.79
C ALA A 141 11.94 -21.25 10.98
N THR A 142 10.69 -20.82 11.16
CA THR A 142 10.32 -19.43 11.36
C THR A 142 9.29 -19.27 12.47
N ALA A 143 9.16 -18.06 13.01
CA ALA A 143 8.11 -17.72 13.98
C ALA A 143 6.68 -17.81 13.37
N PHE A 144 6.56 -17.93 12.05
CA PHE A 144 5.27 -18.00 11.35
C PHE A 144 4.76 -19.43 11.13
N ASP A 145 5.58 -20.46 11.38
CA ASP A 145 5.26 -21.87 11.08
C ASP A 145 4.09 -22.40 11.91
N SER A 146 3.94 -21.90 13.14
CA SER A 146 2.86 -22.31 14.06
C SER A 146 1.59 -21.49 13.93
N LEU A 147 1.58 -20.48 13.07
CA LEU A 147 0.42 -19.59 12.93
C LEU A 147 -0.73 -20.29 12.20
N GLN A 148 -1.88 -20.33 12.85
CA GLN A 148 -3.10 -20.74 12.18
C GLN A 148 -3.52 -19.68 11.17
N PHE A 149 -3.73 -20.10 9.92
CA PHE A 149 -4.20 -19.19 8.88
C PHE A 149 -5.69 -18.86 9.09
N PRO A 150 -6.03 -17.69 9.63
CA PRO A 150 -7.39 -17.39 10.05
C PRO A 150 -8.35 -17.21 8.88
N THR A 151 -9.62 -17.45 9.17
CA THR A 151 -10.72 -17.09 8.26
C THR A 151 -11.88 -16.53 9.08
N ARG A 152 -12.94 -16.11 8.43
CA ARG A 152 -14.16 -15.63 9.08
C ARG A 152 -15.36 -16.39 8.54
N PRO A 153 -16.42 -16.58 9.34
CA PRO A 153 -17.66 -17.13 8.85
C PRO A 153 -18.17 -16.36 7.62
N LEU A 154 -18.75 -17.07 6.66
CA LEU A 154 -19.28 -16.51 5.41
C LEU A 154 -18.24 -15.83 4.48
N TYR A 155 -16.96 -16.06 4.71
CA TYR A 155 -15.91 -15.57 3.82
C TYR A 155 -15.43 -16.67 2.85
N TYR A 156 -15.75 -16.50 1.58
CA TYR A 156 -15.40 -17.42 0.49
C TYR A 156 -14.51 -16.75 -0.58
N GLY A 157 -13.60 -15.88 -0.14
CA GLY A 157 -12.64 -15.20 -1.05
C GLY A 157 -13.11 -13.84 -1.59
N LYS A 158 -14.42 -13.54 -1.54
CA LYS A 158 -14.94 -12.22 -1.93
C LYS A 158 -15.13 -11.33 -0.69
N PRO A 159 -14.41 -10.21 -0.58
CA PRO A 159 -14.46 -9.35 0.62
C PRO A 159 -15.68 -8.39 0.59
N TRP A 160 -16.89 -8.93 0.72
CA TRP A 160 -18.16 -8.18 0.67
C TRP A 160 -18.24 -7.04 1.70
N PHE A 161 -17.52 -7.17 2.81
CA PHE A 161 -17.43 -6.18 3.89
C PHE A 161 -16.47 -5.02 3.58
N LEU A 162 -15.54 -5.19 2.64
CA LEU A 162 -14.44 -4.26 2.39
C LEU A 162 -14.89 -2.85 1.99
N PRO A 163 -15.92 -2.67 1.14
CA PRO A 163 -16.39 -1.32 0.80
C PRO A 163 -16.84 -0.51 2.02
N SER A 164 -17.54 -1.14 2.96
CA SER A 164 -18.01 -0.47 4.18
C SER A 164 -16.84 -0.08 5.10
N ILE A 165 -15.87 -0.98 5.27
CA ILE A 165 -14.66 -0.72 6.07
C ILE A 165 -13.84 0.42 5.47
N VAL A 166 -13.63 0.43 4.15
CA VAL A 166 -12.86 1.49 3.48
C VAL A 166 -13.56 2.85 3.59
N ARG A 167 -14.89 2.90 3.45
CA ARG A 167 -15.66 4.14 3.64
C ARG A 167 -15.51 4.67 5.07
N TRP A 168 -15.61 3.79 6.07
CA TRP A 168 -15.43 4.14 7.48
C TRP A 168 -14.02 4.65 7.77
N TYR A 169 -12.96 3.99 7.27
CA TYR A 169 -11.59 4.44 7.42
C TYR A 169 -11.37 5.82 6.79
N ARG A 170 -11.89 6.07 5.58
CA ARG A 170 -11.80 7.38 4.93
C ARG A 170 -12.50 8.49 5.71
N TRP A 171 -13.67 8.19 6.27
CA TRP A 171 -14.36 9.15 7.13
C TRP A 171 -13.53 9.47 8.38
N ARG A 172 -12.96 8.46 9.02
CA ARG A 172 -12.11 8.59 10.19
C ARG A 172 -10.83 9.38 9.87
N ASP A 173 -10.14 9.06 8.78
CA ASP A 173 -8.94 9.77 8.33
C ASP A 173 -9.23 11.26 8.11
N LYS A 174 -10.33 11.60 7.41
CA LYS A 174 -10.76 12.99 7.22
C LYS A 174 -11.01 13.73 8.52
N THR A 175 -11.61 13.07 9.51
CA THR A 175 -11.88 13.66 10.82
C THR A 175 -10.58 13.92 11.59
N GLN A 176 -9.66 12.96 11.60
CA GLN A 176 -8.37 13.09 12.26
C GLN A 176 -7.51 14.19 11.62
N ILE A 177 -7.46 14.28 10.29
CA ILE A 177 -6.75 15.34 9.58
C ILE A 177 -7.32 16.73 9.95
N LYS A 178 -8.64 16.89 9.98
CA LYS A 178 -9.27 18.15 10.39
C LYS A 178 -8.89 18.55 11.81
N GLN A 179 -8.89 17.61 12.73
CA GLN A 179 -8.49 17.85 14.13
C GLN A 179 -7.02 18.24 14.24
N ALA A 180 -6.12 17.53 13.56
CA ALA A 180 -4.69 17.85 13.55
C ALA A 180 -4.41 19.24 12.96
N LEU A 181 -5.07 19.62 11.87
CA LEU A 181 -4.96 20.95 11.28
C LEU A 181 -5.48 22.07 12.20
N ALA A 182 -6.58 21.81 12.92
CA ALA A 182 -7.12 22.77 13.89
C ALA A 182 -6.15 22.98 15.06
N GLN A 183 -5.55 21.90 15.58
CA GLN A 183 -4.55 21.95 16.63
C GLN A 183 -3.29 22.70 16.18
N ALA A 184 -2.76 22.41 15.00
CA ALA A 184 -1.60 23.10 14.45
C ALA A 184 -1.84 24.62 14.28
N LYS A 185 -3.02 25.02 13.82
CA LYS A 185 -3.40 26.45 13.74
C LYS A 185 -3.50 27.11 15.11
N ALA A 186 -4.02 26.43 16.10
CA ALA A 186 -4.09 26.97 17.46
C ALA A 186 -2.70 27.18 18.08
N GLN A 187 -1.75 26.28 17.80
CA GLN A 187 -0.36 26.40 18.27
C GLN A 187 0.46 27.47 17.53
N SER A 188 0.11 27.80 16.30
CA SER A 188 0.79 28.86 15.53
C SER A 188 0.30 30.28 15.84
N ASN A 189 -0.83 30.42 16.55
CA ASN A 189 -1.45 31.69 16.91
C ASN A 189 -1.29 32.05 18.40
N GLY A 190 -0.59 31.27 19.17
CA GLY A 190 -0.22 31.50 20.57
C GLY A 190 1.29 31.61 20.75
#